data_3803c22e70476af94f5806ef95c2531a
#
_entry.id   3803c22e70476af94f5806ef95c2531a
#
_cell.length_a   1.000
_cell.length_b   1.000
_cell.length_c   1.000
_cell.angle_alpha   90.00
_cell.angle_beta   90.00
_cell.angle_gamma   90.00
#
_symmetry.space_group_name_H-M   'P 1'
#
loop_
_entity.id
_entity.type
_entity.pdbx_description
1 polymer ?
#
loop_
_entity_poly.entity_id
_entity_poly.type
_entity_poly.pdbx_seq_one_letter_code
_entity_poly.pdbx_strand_id
1 'polypeptide(L)'
;LHTNSFGHLQHYKEVKYLEYDLYRNNNLIGSHKYNFIRNGENLTVKSIVNFKITKLGVDLYKYFAESEENYTKNNFTSFNSKTLQNKKNKYVNITVNKENNKLKINGSSFKGDGNIDFVVGTWWNHEIVKAKAQISAISGRIIEQKVEFLGKKQIELNGKNYEALHFKFLSSDETLPDNKKLNTDIWYDANTLIWLKAQFIKQGNWEYRLKKLN
;
A
#
# COMPACT_ATOMS: atom_id res chain seq x y z
N LEU A 1 0.25 -28.69 2.84
CA LEU A 1 -1.03 -28.23 2.29
C LEU A 1 -0.93 -26.73 2.06
N HIS A 2 -0.68 -26.32 0.80
CA HIS A 2 -0.69 -24.92 0.42
C HIS A 2 -2.16 -24.49 0.33
N THR A 3 -2.63 -23.73 1.30
CA THR A 3 -3.89 -23.02 1.19
C THR A 3 -3.69 -21.88 0.19
N ASN A 4 -4.14 -22.10 -1.03
CA ASN A 4 -4.19 -21.08 -2.04
C ASN A 4 -4.98 -19.87 -1.52
N SER A 5 -4.39 -18.70 -1.59
CA SER A 5 -4.92 -17.38 -1.23
C SER A 5 -6.10 -16.93 -2.12
N PHE A 6 -6.95 -17.85 -2.58
CA PHE A 6 -8.01 -17.57 -3.55
C PHE A 6 -9.18 -16.71 -3.04
N GLY A 7 -9.25 -16.45 -1.70
CA GLY A 7 -10.41 -15.79 -1.12
C GLY A 7 -10.39 -14.26 -1.12
N HIS A 8 -9.23 -13.65 -1.17
CA HIS A 8 -9.07 -12.27 -0.71
C HIS A 8 -9.32 -11.19 -1.76
N LEU A 9 -9.04 -11.45 -3.03
CA LEU A 9 -9.40 -10.50 -4.10
C LEU A 9 -10.91 -10.50 -4.40
N GLN A 10 -11.66 -11.50 -3.95
CA GLN A 10 -13.11 -11.54 -4.11
C GLN A 10 -13.81 -10.40 -3.35
N HIS A 11 -13.27 -9.93 -2.22
CA HIS A 11 -13.81 -8.78 -1.47
C HIS A 11 -13.79 -7.48 -2.28
N TYR A 12 -12.90 -7.38 -3.26
CA TYR A 12 -12.80 -6.24 -4.16
C TYR A 12 -13.55 -6.45 -5.49
N LYS A 13 -14.29 -7.56 -5.67
CA LYS A 13 -14.93 -7.92 -6.95
C LYS A 13 -15.79 -6.80 -7.54
N GLU A 14 -16.53 -6.11 -6.71
CA GLU A 14 -17.43 -5.03 -7.12
C GLU A 14 -16.76 -3.64 -7.03
N VAL A 15 -15.57 -3.54 -6.44
CA VAL A 15 -14.88 -2.26 -6.30
C VAL A 15 -14.26 -1.84 -7.63
N LYS A 16 -14.60 -0.64 -8.09
CA LYS A 16 -14.04 -0.02 -9.31
C LYS A 16 -13.10 1.13 -9.00
N TYR A 17 -13.32 1.79 -7.88
CA TYR A 17 -12.58 3.00 -7.52
C TYR A 17 -12.49 3.20 -6.02
N LEU A 18 -11.30 3.58 -5.54
CA LEU A 18 -11.06 4.05 -4.18
C LEU A 18 -10.33 5.39 -4.24
N GLU A 19 -10.69 6.31 -3.37
CA GLU A 19 -9.99 7.57 -3.16
C GLU A 19 -9.76 7.80 -1.67
N TYR A 20 -8.55 8.23 -1.35
CA TYR A 20 -8.12 8.61 0.00
C TYR A 20 -7.66 10.04 0.01
N ASP A 21 -8.07 10.80 1.03
CA ASP A 21 -7.46 12.06 1.37
C ASP A 21 -6.19 11.82 2.21
N LEU A 22 -5.12 12.54 1.90
CA LEU A 22 -3.86 12.50 2.61
C LEU A 22 -3.72 13.73 3.50
N TYR A 23 -3.48 13.49 4.78
CA TYR A 23 -3.26 14.53 5.78
C TYR A 23 -1.84 14.45 6.32
N ARG A 24 -1.26 15.62 6.64
CA ARG A 24 -0.05 15.74 7.44
C ARG A 24 -0.27 16.80 8.50
N ASN A 25 -0.09 16.44 9.80
CA ASN A 25 -0.41 17.28 10.94
C ASN A 25 -1.82 17.91 10.85
N ASN A 26 -2.81 17.07 10.51
CA ASN A 26 -4.23 17.43 10.28
C ASN A 26 -4.51 18.39 9.11
N ASN A 27 -3.52 18.74 8.30
CA ASN A 27 -3.72 19.53 7.09
C ASN A 27 -3.86 18.60 5.89
N LEU A 28 -4.91 18.80 5.08
CA LEU A 28 -5.08 18.11 3.81
C LEU A 28 -3.95 18.53 2.85
N ILE A 29 -3.16 17.56 2.38
CA ILE A 29 -2.01 17.82 1.51
C ILE A 29 -2.14 17.21 0.11
N GLY A 30 -3.06 16.27 -0.08
CA GLY A 30 -3.25 15.61 -1.37
C GLY A 30 -4.16 14.41 -1.32
N SER A 31 -4.01 13.52 -2.30
CA SER A 31 -4.86 12.35 -2.47
C SER A 31 -4.12 11.13 -2.98
N HIS A 32 -4.70 9.95 -2.74
CA HIS A 32 -4.32 8.67 -3.32
C HIS A 32 -5.55 8.02 -3.95
N LYS A 33 -5.46 7.66 -5.22
CA LYS A 33 -6.58 7.11 -6.00
C LYS A 33 -6.21 5.75 -6.56
N TYR A 34 -7.17 4.82 -6.56
CA TYR A 34 -7.06 3.50 -7.17
C TYR A 34 -8.20 3.28 -8.16
N ASN A 35 -7.87 2.73 -9.32
CA ASN A 35 -8.82 2.24 -10.31
C ASN A 35 -8.62 0.74 -10.50
N PHE A 36 -9.69 -0.03 -10.34
CA PHE A 36 -9.72 -1.48 -10.49
C PHE A 36 -10.34 -1.83 -11.82
N ILE A 37 -9.53 -2.31 -12.75
CA ILE A 37 -9.92 -2.63 -14.13
C ILE A 37 -9.91 -4.13 -14.29
N ARG A 38 -11.07 -4.71 -14.64
CA ARG A 38 -11.24 -6.17 -14.84
C ARG A 38 -11.50 -6.48 -16.29
N ASN A 39 -10.81 -7.53 -16.78
CA ASN A 39 -11.03 -8.07 -18.10
C ASN A 39 -10.90 -9.62 -18.03
N GLY A 40 -12.05 -10.30 -17.99
CA GLY A 40 -12.10 -11.73 -17.75
C GLY A 40 -11.47 -12.09 -16.38
N GLU A 41 -10.46 -12.95 -16.41
CA GLU A 41 -9.74 -13.40 -15.21
C GLU A 41 -8.61 -12.43 -14.77
N ASN A 42 -8.43 -11.34 -15.51
CA ASN A 42 -7.38 -10.37 -15.22
C ASN A 42 -7.91 -9.19 -14.42
N LEU A 43 -7.15 -8.77 -13.41
CA LEU A 43 -7.36 -7.55 -12.65
C LEU A 43 -6.11 -6.68 -12.78
N THR A 44 -6.29 -5.43 -13.19
CA THR A 44 -5.27 -4.39 -13.16
C THR A 44 -5.71 -3.31 -12.18
N VAL A 45 -4.86 -3.03 -11.19
CA VAL A 45 -5.06 -1.97 -10.21
C VAL A 45 -4.09 -0.84 -10.52
N LYS A 46 -4.61 0.29 -11.00
CA LYS A 46 -3.83 1.50 -11.26
C LYS A 46 -3.97 2.46 -10.10
N SER A 47 -2.87 3.01 -9.62
CA SER A 47 -2.91 4.03 -8.59
C SER A 47 -2.19 5.31 -8.96
N ILE A 48 -2.66 6.42 -8.39
CA ILE A 48 -2.03 7.74 -8.48
C ILE A 48 -2.01 8.34 -7.09
N VAL A 49 -0.81 8.71 -6.64
CA VAL A 49 -0.60 9.51 -5.42
C VAL A 49 -0.08 10.88 -5.83
N ASN A 50 -0.73 11.92 -5.34
CA ASN A 50 -0.27 13.28 -5.57
C ASN A 50 -0.47 14.11 -4.30
N PHE A 51 0.62 14.66 -3.76
CA PHE A 51 0.54 15.57 -2.65
C PHE A 51 1.67 16.60 -2.65
N LYS A 52 1.45 17.70 -1.93
CA LYS A 52 2.46 18.72 -1.69
C LYS A 52 2.42 19.24 -0.25
N ILE A 53 3.59 19.56 0.27
CA ILE A 53 3.75 20.20 1.58
C ILE A 53 4.18 21.64 1.33
N THR A 54 3.32 22.58 1.75
CA THR A 54 3.54 24.01 1.58
C THR A 54 3.69 24.67 2.95
N LYS A 55 4.60 25.61 3.09
CA LYS A 55 4.76 26.45 4.28
C LYS A 55 4.95 27.90 3.84
N LEU A 56 4.13 28.81 4.41
CA LEU A 56 4.17 30.24 4.08
C LEU A 56 4.08 30.52 2.56
N GLY A 57 3.23 29.76 1.84
CA GLY A 57 3.05 29.91 0.39
C GLY A 57 4.15 29.26 -0.48
N VAL A 58 5.18 28.69 0.14
CA VAL A 58 6.28 28.04 -0.58
C VAL A 58 6.12 26.50 -0.55
N ASP A 59 6.17 25.88 -1.71
CA ASP A 59 6.13 24.41 -1.83
C ASP A 59 7.49 23.83 -1.39
N LEU A 60 7.52 23.21 -0.22
CA LEU A 60 8.73 22.59 0.34
C LEU A 60 8.96 21.17 -0.18
N TYR A 61 7.89 20.46 -0.51
CA TYR A 61 7.96 19.09 -0.98
C TYR A 61 6.80 18.77 -1.92
N LYS A 62 7.12 18.20 -3.08
CA LYS A 62 6.17 17.72 -4.08
C LYS A 62 6.38 16.23 -4.29
N TYR A 63 5.29 15.50 -4.32
CA TYR A 63 5.29 14.06 -4.54
C TYR A 63 4.23 13.67 -5.57
N PHE A 64 4.66 12.95 -6.57
CA PHE A 64 3.79 12.30 -7.54
C PHE A 64 4.24 10.86 -7.74
N ALA A 65 3.31 9.92 -7.68
CA ALA A 65 3.58 8.54 -8.02
C ALA A 65 2.42 7.95 -8.81
N GLU A 66 2.75 7.12 -9.77
CA GLU A 66 1.81 6.28 -10.50
C GLU A 66 2.26 4.82 -10.41
N SER A 67 1.32 3.91 -10.32
CA SER A 67 1.62 2.48 -10.32
C SER A 67 0.55 1.66 -11.02
N GLU A 68 0.97 0.48 -11.43
CA GLU A 68 0.11 -0.56 -11.99
C GLU A 68 0.47 -1.91 -11.38
N GLU A 69 -0.51 -2.59 -10.82
CA GLU A 69 -0.41 -3.90 -10.17
C GLU A 69 -1.33 -4.87 -10.89
N ASN A 70 -0.82 -6.00 -11.35
CA ASN A 70 -1.54 -6.93 -12.21
C ASN A 70 -1.71 -8.30 -11.56
N TYR A 71 -2.88 -8.87 -11.76
CA TYR A 71 -3.27 -10.21 -11.31
C TYR A 71 -3.94 -10.98 -12.44
N THR A 72 -3.70 -12.29 -12.48
CA THR A 72 -4.40 -13.24 -13.36
C THR A 72 -4.89 -14.39 -12.51
N LYS A 73 -6.18 -14.72 -12.58
CA LYS A 73 -6.81 -15.76 -11.73
C LYS A 73 -6.52 -15.53 -10.23
N ASN A 74 -6.60 -14.26 -9.80
CA ASN A 74 -6.28 -13.81 -8.42
C ASN A 74 -4.81 -14.00 -7.99
N ASN A 75 -3.91 -14.42 -8.88
CA ASN A 75 -2.49 -14.51 -8.59
C ASN A 75 -1.78 -13.24 -9.07
N PHE A 76 -0.92 -12.69 -8.23
CA PHE A 76 -0.06 -11.58 -8.58
C PHE A 76 0.84 -11.97 -9.78
N THR A 77 0.97 -11.07 -10.75
CA THR A 77 1.81 -11.27 -11.94
C THR A 77 2.88 -10.23 -12.11
N SER A 78 2.57 -8.96 -11.86
CA SER A 78 3.53 -7.87 -11.98
C SER A 78 3.13 -6.63 -11.22
N PHE A 79 4.13 -5.78 -10.94
CA PHE A 79 3.96 -4.44 -10.41
C PHE A 79 4.96 -3.49 -11.07
N ASN A 80 4.49 -2.32 -11.46
CA ASN A 80 5.33 -1.25 -11.97
C ASN A 80 4.97 0.07 -11.29
N SER A 81 5.97 0.87 -10.93
CA SER A 81 5.75 2.22 -10.45
C SER A 81 6.80 3.21 -10.91
N LYS A 82 6.39 4.46 -11.01
CA LYS A 82 7.26 5.63 -11.18
C LYS A 82 6.89 6.66 -10.13
N THR A 83 7.89 7.20 -9.46
CA THR A 83 7.72 8.17 -8.39
C THR A 83 8.64 9.36 -8.60
N LEU A 84 8.07 10.56 -8.54
CA LEU A 84 8.81 11.82 -8.52
C LEU A 84 8.71 12.44 -7.12
N GLN A 85 9.84 12.52 -6.42
CA GLN A 85 9.97 13.16 -5.11
C GLN A 85 10.78 14.44 -5.28
N ASN A 86 10.15 15.61 -5.31
CA ASN A 86 10.74 16.86 -5.79
C ASN A 86 11.35 16.65 -7.18
N LYS A 87 12.70 16.60 -7.28
CA LYS A 87 13.45 16.38 -8.53
C LYS A 87 14.03 14.97 -8.64
N LYS A 88 13.77 14.07 -7.66
CA LYS A 88 14.32 12.71 -7.64
C LYS A 88 13.33 11.71 -8.21
N ASN A 89 13.71 11.04 -9.29
CA ASN A 89 12.97 9.93 -9.86
C ASN A 89 13.30 8.63 -9.15
N LYS A 90 12.28 7.84 -8.84
CA LYS A 90 12.39 6.46 -8.36
C LYS A 90 11.48 5.57 -9.18
N TYR A 91 11.78 4.28 -9.19
CA TYR A 91 11.00 3.30 -9.92
C TYR A 91 11.05 1.94 -9.24
N VAL A 92 10.06 1.11 -9.57
CA VAL A 92 10.02 -0.30 -9.22
C VAL A 92 9.38 -1.08 -10.36
N ASN A 93 10.00 -2.20 -10.73
CA ASN A 93 9.43 -3.20 -11.60
C ASN A 93 9.56 -4.56 -10.91
N ILE A 94 8.44 -5.26 -10.75
CA ILE A 94 8.39 -6.58 -10.13
C ILE A 94 7.68 -7.52 -11.10
N THR A 95 8.24 -8.70 -11.30
CA THR A 95 7.62 -9.78 -12.08
C THR A 95 7.78 -11.10 -11.34
N VAL A 96 6.87 -12.04 -11.60
CA VAL A 96 6.99 -13.41 -11.09
C VAL A 96 7.92 -14.21 -12.00
N ASN A 97 9.00 -14.74 -11.43
CA ASN A 97 9.82 -15.75 -12.11
C ASN A 97 9.24 -17.15 -11.80
N LYS A 98 8.63 -17.75 -12.81
CA LYS A 98 7.96 -19.06 -12.68
C LYS A 98 8.94 -20.24 -12.55
N GLU A 99 10.17 -20.10 -13.05
CA GLU A 99 11.17 -21.17 -13.02
C GLU A 99 11.65 -21.47 -11.58
N ASN A 100 11.88 -20.43 -10.79
CA ASN A 100 12.38 -20.55 -9.42
C ASN A 100 11.34 -20.17 -8.36
N ASN A 101 10.10 -19.85 -8.76
CA ASN A 101 9.00 -19.44 -7.88
C ASN A 101 9.38 -18.26 -6.95
N LYS A 102 9.99 -17.22 -7.52
CA LYS A 102 10.40 -16.00 -6.82
C LYS A 102 9.89 -14.76 -7.51
N LEU A 103 9.90 -13.66 -6.79
CA LEU A 103 9.69 -12.32 -7.36
C LEU A 103 11.04 -11.79 -7.86
N LYS A 104 11.10 -11.34 -9.10
CA LYS A 104 12.23 -10.58 -9.64
C LYS A 104 11.95 -9.10 -9.43
N ILE A 105 12.75 -8.45 -8.62
CA ILE A 105 12.59 -7.04 -8.24
C ILE A 105 13.70 -6.23 -8.91
N ASN A 106 13.31 -5.16 -9.63
CA ASN A 106 14.20 -4.18 -10.19
C ASN A 106 13.72 -2.79 -9.76
N GLY A 107 14.22 -2.31 -8.64
CA GLY A 107 13.87 -1.02 -8.08
C GLY A 107 15.06 -0.09 -7.92
N SER A 108 14.77 1.18 -7.70
CA SER A 108 15.80 2.22 -7.52
C SER A 108 16.65 2.04 -6.24
N SER A 109 16.17 1.25 -5.24
CA SER A 109 16.91 0.98 -3.99
C SER A 109 17.23 -0.51 -3.76
N PHE A 110 16.69 -1.41 -4.59
CA PHE A 110 16.96 -2.84 -4.51
C PHE A 110 16.77 -3.50 -5.87
N LYS A 111 17.71 -4.37 -6.21
CA LYS A 111 17.65 -5.25 -7.40
C LYS A 111 18.03 -6.66 -6.98
N GLY A 112 17.16 -7.61 -7.24
CA GLY A 112 17.37 -9.01 -6.85
C GLY A 112 16.08 -9.79 -6.77
N ASP A 113 16.14 -10.96 -6.15
CA ASP A 113 15.01 -11.85 -5.95
C ASP A 113 14.35 -11.59 -4.58
N GLY A 114 13.02 -11.68 -4.55
CA GLY A 114 12.21 -11.70 -3.33
C GLY A 114 11.47 -13.03 -3.21
N ASN A 115 11.02 -13.36 -1.99
CA ASN A 115 10.13 -14.50 -1.80
C ASN A 115 8.79 -14.24 -2.50
N ILE A 116 8.21 -15.30 -3.09
CA ILE A 116 6.90 -15.21 -3.78
C ILE A 116 5.76 -14.74 -2.85
N ASP A 117 5.90 -14.97 -1.52
CA ASP A 117 4.91 -14.59 -0.51
C ASP A 117 5.04 -13.13 -0.04
N PHE A 118 6.00 -12.38 -0.55
CA PHE A 118 6.11 -10.96 -0.25
C PHE A 118 5.04 -10.17 -1.00
N VAL A 119 4.51 -9.12 -0.38
CA VAL A 119 3.43 -8.30 -0.91
C VAL A 119 3.92 -6.88 -1.18
N VAL A 120 3.48 -6.28 -2.27
CA VAL A 120 3.77 -4.87 -2.53
C VAL A 120 3.04 -3.99 -1.50
N GLY A 121 3.74 -3.02 -0.94
CA GLY A 121 3.23 -2.13 0.11
C GLY A 121 2.24 -1.08 -0.41
N THR A 122 1.21 -1.51 -1.14
CA THR A 122 0.15 -0.64 -1.68
C THR A 122 -1.05 -0.50 -0.76
N TRP A 123 -1.15 -1.32 0.26
CA TRP A 123 -2.13 -1.36 1.36
C TRP A 123 -3.58 -1.67 0.99
N TRP A 124 -4.02 -1.44 -0.24
CA TRP A 124 -5.37 -1.81 -0.66
C TRP A 124 -5.62 -3.32 -0.52
N ASN A 125 -4.60 -4.14 -0.78
CA ASN A 125 -4.66 -5.59 -0.65
C ASN A 125 -4.36 -5.99 0.81
N HIS A 126 -5.40 -6.40 1.55
CA HIS A 126 -5.26 -6.75 2.95
C HIS A 126 -4.43 -8.02 3.23
N GLU A 127 -4.06 -8.81 2.20
CA GLU A 127 -3.10 -9.91 2.35
C GLU A 127 -1.76 -9.47 2.95
N ILE A 128 -1.45 -8.19 2.85
CA ILE A 128 -0.27 -7.58 3.47
C ILE A 128 -0.19 -7.85 4.98
N VAL A 129 -1.33 -8.06 5.67
CA VAL A 129 -1.34 -8.36 7.12
C VAL A 129 -0.80 -9.76 7.44
N LYS A 130 -0.71 -10.66 6.45
CA LYS A 130 -0.17 -12.02 6.60
C LYS A 130 1.25 -12.14 6.06
N ALA A 131 1.73 -11.16 5.31
CA ALA A 131 3.02 -11.19 4.66
C ALA A 131 4.17 -11.01 5.67
N LYS A 132 5.25 -11.75 5.51
CA LYS A 132 6.48 -11.59 6.31
C LYS A 132 7.27 -10.36 5.93
N ALA A 133 7.07 -9.84 4.72
CA ALA A 133 7.71 -8.63 4.24
C ALA A 133 6.82 -7.88 3.25
N GLN A 134 6.99 -6.55 3.24
CA GLN A 134 6.47 -5.67 2.19
C GLN A 134 7.60 -5.30 1.22
N ILE A 135 7.26 -5.17 -0.05
CA ILE A 135 8.14 -4.55 -1.04
C ILE A 135 7.69 -3.10 -1.23
N SER A 136 8.59 -2.16 -1.01
CA SER A 136 8.30 -0.74 -1.17
C SER A 136 7.85 -0.45 -2.60
N ALA A 137 6.62 0.05 -2.77
CA ALA A 137 6.06 0.49 -4.04
C ALA A 137 6.81 1.69 -4.66
N ILE A 138 7.69 2.35 -3.90
CA ILE A 138 8.44 3.53 -4.31
C ILE A 138 9.83 3.16 -4.84
N SER A 139 10.48 2.15 -4.24
CA SER A 139 11.91 1.92 -4.46
C SER A 139 12.33 0.46 -4.57
N GLY A 140 11.40 -0.49 -4.38
CA GLY A 140 11.65 -1.93 -4.43
C GLY A 140 12.33 -2.50 -3.18
N ARG A 141 12.65 -1.67 -2.17
CA ARG A 141 13.28 -2.15 -0.93
C ARG A 141 12.37 -3.16 -0.25
N ILE A 142 12.92 -4.30 0.15
CA ILE A 142 12.23 -5.31 0.96
C ILE A 142 12.27 -4.84 2.43
N ILE A 143 11.11 -4.86 3.08
CA ILE A 143 10.92 -4.45 4.47
C ILE A 143 10.29 -5.62 5.20
N GLU A 144 11.10 -6.39 5.93
CA GLU A 144 10.60 -7.44 6.80
C GLU A 144 9.78 -6.84 7.93
N GLN A 145 8.64 -7.48 8.22
CA GLN A 145 7.66 -6.93 9.14
C GLN A 145 7.16 -7.93 10.17
N LYS A 146 6.80 -7.40 11.33
CA LYS A 146 5.89 -8.01 12.30
C LYS A 146 4.53 -7.32 12.17
N VAL A 147 3.47 -8.10 12.17
CA VAL A 147 2.10 -7.57 12.12
C VAL A 147 1.40 -7.92 13.43
N GLU A 148 0.88 -6.92 14.12
CA GLU A 148 0.12 -7.06 15.34
C GLU A 148 -1.36 -6.74 15.06
N PHE A 149 -2.27 -7.63 15.47
CA PHE A 149 -3.70 -7.36 15.46
C PHE A 149 -4.09 -6.70 16.77
N LEU A 150 -4.56 -5.44 16.71
CA LEU A 150 -4.93 -4.62 17.86
C LEU A 150 -6.44 -4.62 18.16
N GLY A 151 -7.18 -5.54 17.53
CA GLY A 151 -8.60 -5.76 17.76
C GLY A 151 -9.52 -4.97 16.83
N LYS A 152 -10.81 -5.07 17.12
CA LYS A 152 -11.87 -4.32 16.43
C LYS A 152 -12.02 -2.94 17.05
N LYS A 153 -12.24 -1.91 16.21
CA LYS A 153 -12.44 -0.53 16.62
C LYS A 153 -13.61 0.07 15.85
N GLN A 154 -14.40 0.89 16.53
CA GLN A 154 -15.31 1.80 15.84
C GLN A 154 -14.53 3.04 15.42
N ILE A 155 -14.59 3.39 14.15
CA ILE A 155 -13.99 4.59 13.60
C ILE A 155 -14.99 5.38 12.77
N GLU A 156 -14.91 6.70 12.83
CA GLU A 156 -15.69 7.59 11.99
C GLU A 156 -14.83 8.18 10.89
N LEU A 157 -15.28 8.10 9.65
CA LEU A 157 -14.66 8.73 8.48
C LEU A 157 -15.73 9.46 7.68
N ASN A 158 -15.57 10.77 7.51
CA ASN A 158 -16.49 11.61 6.74
C ASN A 158 -17.97 11.47 7.16
N GLY A 159 -18.24 11.40 8.46
CA GLY A 159 -19.59 11.25 9.04
C GLY A 159 -20.19 9.84 8.92
N LYS A 160 -19.42 8.86 8.48
CA LYS A 160 -19.82 7.45 8.40
C LYS A 160 -19.05 6.61 9.43
N ASN A 161 -19.77 5.80 10.20
CA ASN A 161 -19.19 4.87 11.17
C ASN A 161 -18.86 3.53 10.51
N TYR A 162 -17.69 2.98 10.87
CA TYR A 162 -17.19 1.69 10.41
C TYR A 162 -16.74 0.86 11.63
N GLU A 163 -17.09 -0.43 11.64
CA GLU A 163 -16.39 -1.40 12.45
C GLU A 163 -15.12 -1.80 11.69
N ALA A 164 -13.96 -1.53 12.26
CA ALA A 164 -12.68 -1.71 11.60
C ALA A 164 -11.78 -2.69 12.34
N LEU A 165 -11.05 -3.51 11.58
CA LEU A 165 -9.95 -4.33 12.07
C LEU A 165 -8.68 -3.46 12.10
N HIS A 166 -8.12 -3.27 13.29
CA HIS A 166 -6.92 -2.47 13.50
C HIS A 166 -5.68 -3.36 13.56
N PHE A 167 -4.72 -3.10 12.69
CA PHE A 167 -3.43 -3.75 12.67
C PHE A 167 -2.30 -2.74 12.81
N LYS A 168 -1.16 -3.22 13.31
CA LYS A 168 0.08 -2.45 13.37
C LYS A 168 1.18 -3.18 12.62
N PHE A 169 1.83 -2.50 11.70
CA PHE A 169 2.99 -2.97 10.97
C PHE A 169 4.26 -2.41 11.61
N LEU A 170 5.18 -3.29 11.98
CA LEU A 170 6.47 -2.94 12.57
C LEU A 170 7.60 -3.59 11.77
N SER A 171 8.73 -2.91 11.63
CA SER A 171 9.94 -3.56 11.11
C SER A 171 10.37 -4.70 12.01
N SER A 172 10.72 -5.85 11.44
CA SER A 172 11.30 -6.97 12.20
C SER A 172 12.71 -6.66 12.67
N ASP A 173 13.48 -5.89 11.90
CA ASP A 173 14.81 -5.42 12.24
C ASP A 173 14.73 -4.15 13.08
N GLU A 174 15.01 -4.27 14.37
CA GLU A 174 14.99 -3.17 15.33
C GLU A 174 16.22 -2.27 15.23
N THR A 175 17.27 -2.70 14.52
CA THR A 175 18.52 -1.94 14.36
C THR A 175 18.46 -0.88 13.27
N LEU A 176 17.41 -0.91 12.44
CA LEU A 176 17.21 0.11 11.40
C LEU A 176 17.12 1.51 11.99
N PRO A 177 17.68 2.51 11.31
CA PRO A 177 17.44 3.91 11.72
C PRO A 177 15.94 4.24 11.63
N ASP A 178 15.45 5.09 12.52
CA ASP A 178 14.01 5.40 12.67
C ASP A 178 13.34 5.88 11.38
N ASN A 179 14.06 6.62 10.54
CA ASN A 179 13.55 7.06 9.24
C ASN A 179 13.39 5.93 8.20
N LYS A 180 13.89 4.73 8.52
CA LYS A 180 13.76 3.52 7.68
C LYS A 180 12.88 2.45 8.31
N LYS A 181 12.53 2.59 9.59
CA LYS A 181 11.62 1.67 10.27
C LYS A 181 10.21 1.77 9.71
N LEU A 182 9.55 0.63 9.61
CA LEU A 182 8.12 0.53 9.47
C LEU A 182 7.48 0.66 10.85
N ASN A 183 6.55 1.57 11.01
CA ASN A 183 5.70 1.72 12.17
C ASN A 183 4.42 2.41 11.71
N THR A 184 3.45 1.58 11.30
CA THR A 184 2.23 2.04 10.65
C THR A 184 1.03 1.36 11.27
N ASP A 185 0.07 2.15 11.71
CA ASP A 185 -1.26 1.67 12.08
C ASP A 185 -2.16 1.68 10.84
N ILE A 186 -2.93 0.60 10.62
CA ILE A 186 -3.80 0.45 9.48
C ILE A 186 -5.15 -0.18 9.89
N TRP A 187 -6.21 0.28 9.26
CA TRP A 187 -7.59 -0.17 9.52
C TRP A 187 -8.24 -0.66 8.24
N TYR A 188 -8.81 -1.85 8.32
CA TYR A 188 -9.64 -2.44 7.27
C TYR A 188 -11.08 -2.59 7.77
N ASP A 189 -12.06 -2.37 6.91
CA ASP A 189 -13.46 -2.64 7.24
C ASP A 189 -13.65 -4.10 7.66
N ALA A 190 -14.33 -4.34 8.77
CA ALA A 190 -14.45 -5.69 9.34
C ALA A 190 -15.26 -6.66 8.46
N ASN A 191 -16.12 -6.13 7.59
CA ASN A 191 -17.01 -6.94 6.74
C ASN A 191 -16.46 -7.10 5.32
N THR A 192 -15.88 -6.04 4.76
CA THR A 192 -15.47 -6.00 3.34
C THR A 192 -13.98 -6.10 3.15
N LEU A 193 -13.18 -5.94 4.22
CA LEU A 193 -11.72 -5.88 4.20
C LEU A 193 -11.16 -4.75 3.31
N ILE A 194 -11.97 -3.75 3.00
CA ILE A 194 -11.54 -2.55 2.30
C ILE A 194 -10.67 -1.73 3.23
N TRP A 195 -9.55 -1.25 2.72
CA TRP A 195 -8.68 -0.34 3.46
C TRP A 195 -9.41 0.97 3.76
N LEU A 196 -9.52 1.33 5.04
CA LEU A 196 -10.23 2.52 5.52
C LEU A 196 -9.30 3.66 5.85
N LYS A 197 -8.21 3.35 6.56
CA LYS A 197 -7.33 4.37 7.17
C LYS A 197 -5.94 3.81 7.39
N ALA A 198 -4.93 4.67 7.33
CA ALA A 198 -3.59 4.39 7.83
C ALA A 198 -3.02 5.61 8.53
N GLN A 199 -2.17 5.39 9.54
CA GLN A 199 -1.46 6.42 10.28
C GLN A 199 -0.01 6.01 10.51
N PHE A 200 0.91 6.98 10.38
CA PHE A 200 2.32 6.80 10.74
C PHE A 200 2.97 8.14 11.06
N ILE A 201 4.08 8.10 11.77
CA ILE A 201 4.88 9.28 12.12
C ILE A 201 6.15 9.28 11.30
N LYS A 202 6.34 10.29 10.48
CA LYS A 202 7.57 10.52 9.72
C LYS A 202 7.75 12.01 9.47
N GLN A 203 8.55 12.69 10.29
CA GLN A 203 8.69 14.16 10.24
C GLN A 203 7.32 14.86 10.25
N GLY A 204 6.43 14.38 11.11
CA GLY A 204 5.04 14.80 11.26
C GLY A 204 4.08 13.62 11.29
N ASN A 205 2.84 13.88 11.66
CA ASN A 205 1.79 12.87 11.72
C ASN A 205 1.12 12.76 10.35
N TRP A 206 1.19 11.57 9.75
CA TRP A 206 0.57 11.27 8.48
C TRP A 206 -0.67 10.44 8.66
N GLU A 207 -1.68 10.71 7.85
CA GLU A 207 -2.92 9.97 7.86
C GLU A 207 -3.51 9.87 6.46
N TYR A 208 -3.93 8.66 6.09
CA TYR A 208 -4.78 8.37 4.94
C TYR A 208 -6.18 8.09 5.42
N ARG A 209 -7.19 8.70 4.82
CA ARG A 209 -8.62 8.51 5.13
C ARG A 209 -9.39 8.17 3.87
N LEU A 210 -10.12 7.05 3.89
CA LEU A 210 -11.03 6.72 2.79
C LEU A 210 -12.03 7.85 2.60
N LYS A 211 -12.07 8.39 1.38
CA LYS A 211 -12.97 9.47 0.96
C LYS A 211 -14.11 8.97 0.09
N LYS A 212 -13.80 8.10 -0.87
CA LYS A 212 -14.76 7.60 -1.85
C LYS A 212 -14.52 6.14 -2.18
N LEU A 213 -15.61 5.38 -2.30
CA LEU A 213 -15.67 4.00 -2.72
C LEU A 213 -16.79 3.86 -3.77
N ASN A 214 -16.49 3.26 -4.93
CA ASN A 214 -17.45 2.89 -6.00
C ASN A 214 -17.17 1.46 -6.48
#